data_aadfe8012a6cccae1991f27e48abe9c0
#
_entry.id   aadfe8012a6cccae1991f27e48abe9c0
#
_cell.length_a   1.000
_cell.length_b   1.000
_cell.length_c   1.000
_cell.angle_alpha   90.00
_cell.angle_beta   90.00
_cell.angle_gamma   90.00
#
_symmetry.space_group_name_H-M   'P 1'
#
loop_
_entity.id
_entity.type
_entity.pdbx_description
1 polymer ?
#
loop_
_entity_poly.entity_id
_entity_poly.type
_entity_poly.pdbx_seq_one_letter_code
_entity_poly.pdbx_strand_id
1 'polypeptide(L)'
;MIYGIEAQSDIHYAMPVRSMLYDALHYASQVSEIAREHREKGTYGSSGEFLSGFHKSDRLWPVQTLVVYFGSMRWDGPRSLQEMLALPEGMKRPFLRLTWK
;
A
#
# COMPACT_ATOMS: atom_id res chain seq x y z
N MET A 1 4.96 10.16 -8.22
CA MET A 1 4.80 9.75 -6.80
C MET A 1 3.62 10.48 -6.19
N ILE A 2 2.76 9.73 -5.54
CA ILE A 2 1.59 10.28 -4.86
C ILE A 2 1.80 10.17 -3.36
N TYR A 3 1.63 11.28 -2.64
CA TYR A 3 1.76 11.28 -1.19
C TYR A 3 0.41 11.47 -0.52
N GLY A 4 0.11 10.56 0.42
CA GLY A 4 -0.96 10.76 1.36
C GLY A 4 -0.37 11.36 2.64
N ILE A 5 -1.07 12.27 3.26
CA ILE A 5 -0.63 12.88 4.51
C ILE A 5 -1.66 12.56 5.58
N GLU A 6 -1.18 12.00 6.69
CA GLU A 6 -2.02 11.69 7.84
C GLU A 6 -1.51 12.45 9.05
N ALA A 7 -2.34 13.30 9.64
CA ALA A 7 -1.98 14.05 10.83
C ALA A 7 -2.55 13.35 12.06
N GLN A 8 -1.71 13.10 13.05
CA GLN A 8 -2.08 12.40 14.27
C GLN A 8 -1.72 13.22 15.50
N SER A 9 -2.67 13.43 16.37
CA SER A 9 -2.44 14.06 17.67
C SER A 9 -2.25 13.03 18.78
N ASP A 10 -2.75 11.82 18.56
CA ASP A 10 -2.61 10.71 19.50
C ASP A 10 -1.73 9.63 18.90
N ILE A 11 -1.13 8.81 19.75
CA ILE A 11 -0.31 7.71 19.29
C ILE A 11 -1.22 6.56 18.85
N HIS A 12 -1.07 6.16 17.60
CA HIS A 12 -1.79 5.03 17.04
C HIS A 12 -0.82 3.84 16.96
N TYR A 13 -1.05 2.84 17.80
CA TYR A 13 -0.12 1.73 17.92
C TYR A 13 -0.16 0.75 16.75
N ALA A 14 -1.10 0.87 15.87
CA ALA A 14 -1.17 0.08 14.63
C ALA A 14 -0.99 0.97 13.39
N MET A 15 -0.30 2.08 13.52
CA MET A 15 -0.14 3.06 12.44
C MET A 15 0.45 2.47 11.15
N PRO A 16 1.47 1.59 11.20
CA PRO A 16 2.00 1.01 9.97
C PRO A 16 0.96 0.20 9.19
N VAL A 17 0.07 -0.51 9.86
CA VAL A 17 -1.00 -1.25 9.20
C VAL A 17 -2.01 -0.29 8.60
N ARG A 18 -2.34 0.78 9.30
CA ARG A 18 -3.27 1.79 8.81
C ARG A 18 -2.71 2.47 7.56
N SER A 19 -1.44 2.82 7.56
CA SER A 19 -0.79 3.41 6.39
C SER A 19 -0.79 2.45 5.20
N MET A 20 -0.49 1.18 5.46
CA MET A 20 -0.50 0.15 4.43
C MET A 20 -1.89 -0.03 3.84
N LEU A 21 -2.92 0.02 4.66
CA LEU A 21 -4.29 -0.06 4.18
C LEU A 21 -4.62 1.09 3.24
N TYR A 22 -4.27 2.31 3.60
CA TYR A 22 -4.52 3.47 2.77
C TYR A 22 -3.77 3.39 1.44
N ASP A 23 -2.50 2.96 1.48
CA ASP A 23 -1.73 2.77 0.27
C ASP A 23 -2.38 1.72 -0.63
N ALA A 24 -2.80 0.59 -0.05
CA ALA A 24 -3.44 -0.48 -0.80
C ALA A 24 -4.77 -0.04 -1.43
N LEU A 25 -5.58 0.72 -0.70
CA LEU A 25 -6.83 1.26 -1.23
C LEU A 25 -6.57 2.20 -2.41
N HIS A 26 -5.53 3.00 -2.33
CA HIS A 26 -5.17 3.89 -3.41
C HIS A 26 -4.69 3.11 -4.64
N TYR A 27 -3.89 2.07 -4.44
CA TYR A 27 -3.47 1.20 -5.53
C TYR A 27 -4.67 0.48 -6.15
N ALA A 28 -5.58 -0.02 -5.33
CA ALA A 28 -6.79 -0.67 -5.83
C ALA A 28 -7.63 0.30 -6.67
N SER A 29 -7.71 1.54 -6.27
CA SER A 29 -8.40 2.57 -7.03
C SER A 29 -7.75 2.80 -8.40
N GLN A 30 -6.42 2.83 -8.45
CA GLN A 30 -5.70 2.97 -9.71
C GLN A 30 -5.97 1.79 -10.65
N VAL A 31 -5.94 0.57 -10.11
CA VAL A 31 -6.23 -0.64 -10.89
C VAL A 31 -7.64 -0.58 -11.45
N SER A 32 -8.61 -0.20 -10.65
CA SER A 32 -10.01 -0.10 -11.09
C SER A 32 -10.17 0.92 -12.20
N GLU A 33 -9.51 2.05 -12.10
CA GLU A 33 -9.59 3.10 -13.10
C GLU A 33 -8.99 2.65 -14.44
N ILE A 34 -7.83 2.01 -14.38
CA ILE A 34 -7.16 1.47 -15.57
C ILE A 34 -8.02 0.39 -16.22
N ALA A 35 -8.58 -0.52 -15.40
CA ALA A 35 -9.44 -1.58 -15.89
C ALA A 35 -10.69 -1.02 -16.57
N ARG A 36 -11.27 0.03 -16.00
CA ARG A 36 -12.43 0.67 -16.60
C ARG A 36 -12.10 1.26 -17.96
N GLU A 37 -10.98 1.94 -18.08
CA GLU A 37 -10.55 2.50 -19.36
C GLU A 37 -10.36 1.43 -20.42
N HIS A 38 -9.72 0.31 -20.06
CA HIS A 38 -9.50 -0.77 -21.01
C HIS A 38 -10.81 -1.42 -21.45
N ARG A 39 -11.77 -1.57 -20.54
CA ARG A 39 -13.07 -2.13 -20.89
C ARG A 39 -13.84 -1.23 -21.84
N GLU A 40 -13.77 0.05 -21.65
CA GLU A 40 -14.40 1.00 -22.55
C GLU A 40 -13.80 0.96 -23.96
N LYS A 41 -12.49 0.75 -24.04
CA LYS A 41 -11.78 0.72 -25.32
C LYS A 41 -11.72 -0.69 -25.95
N GLY A 42 -11.98 -1.73 -25.16
CA GLY A 42 -11.88 -3.11 -25.64
C GLY A 42 -10.48 -3.53 -26.04
N THR A 43 -9.45 -2.99 -25.38
CA THR A 43 -8.06 -3.16 -25.79
C THR A 43 -7.35 -4.23 -24.98
N TYR A 44 -7.61 -5.48 -25.26
CA TYR A 44 -6.99 -6.60 -24.54
C TYR A 44 -6.11 -7.42 -25.46
N GLY A 45 -4.92 -7.77 -24.96
CA GLY A 45 -3.95 -8.59 -25.70
C GLY A 45 -4.00 -10.07 -25.37
N SER A 46 -4.65 -10.45 -24.26
CA SER A 46 -4.72 -11.84 -23.82
C SER A 46 -5.90 -12.06 -22.90
N SER A 47 -6.19 -13.34 -22.61
CA SER A 47 -7.27 -13.67 -21.68
C SER A 47 -6.96 -13.21 -20.26
N GLY A 48 -5.69 -13.22 -19.86
CA GLY A 48 -5.27 -12.71 -18.55
C GLY A 48 -5.52 -11.23 -18.42
N GLU A 49 -5.24 -10.45 -19.47
CA GLU A 49 -5.52 -9.02 -19.48
C GLU A 49 -7.03 -8.77 -19.46
N PHE A 50 -7.79 -9.56 -20.19
CA PHE A 50 -9.25 -9.43 -20.18
C PHE A 50 -9.83 -9.69 -18.81
N LEU A 51 -9.39 -10.75 -18.12
CA LEU A 51 -9.90 -11.10 -16.80
C LEU A 51 -9.56 -10.07 -15.75
N SER A 52 -8.36 -9.58 -15.76
CA SER A 52 -7.90 -8.59 -14.76
C SER A 52 -8.29 -7.16 -15.10
N GLY A 53 -8.52 -6.88 -16.38
CA GLY A 53 -8.68 -5.52 -16.87
C GLY A 53 -7.39 -4.72 -16.82
N PHE A 54 -6.28 -5.38 -16.52
CA PHE A 54 -4.97 -4.75 -16.32
C PHE A 54 -3.98 -5.33 -17.31
N HIS A 55 -3.38 -4.48 -18.15
CA HIS A 55 -2.43 -4.92 -19.17
C HIS A 55 -1.08 -5.21 -18.54
N LYS A 56 -0.38 -6.15 -19.13
CA LYS A 56 0.96 -6.52 -18.70
C LYS A 56 1.91 -5.32 -18.68
N SER A 57 1.69 -4.35 -19.57
CA SER A 57 2.49 -3.14 -19.67
C SER A 57 2.03 -2.01 -18.75
N ASP A 58 0.88 -2.13 -18.13
CA ASP A 58 0.38 -1.09 -17.23
C ASP A 58 1.26 -0.96 -16.01
N ARG A 59 1.33 0.25 -15.49
CA ARG A 59 2.10 0.56 -14.28
C ARG A 59 1.28 1.48 -13.40
N LEU A 60 1.49 1.34 -12.11
CA LEU A 60 0.84 2.18 -11.11
C LEU A 60 1.76 3.31 -10.68
N TRP A 61 1.16 4.45 -10.33
CA TRP A 61 1.91 5.52 -9.69
C TRP A 61 2.23 5.10 -8.26
N PRO A 62 3.48 5.22 -7.83
CA PRO A 62 3.83 4.89 -6.45
C PRO A 62 3.08 5.78 -5.47
N VAL A 63 2.62 5.17 -4.39
CA VAL A 63 1.90 5.87 -3.31
C VAL A 63 2.68 5.68 -2.01
N GLN A 64 2.80 6.76 -1.25
CA GLN A 64 3.41 6.70 0.06
C GLN A 64 2.62 7.58 1.02
N THR A 65 2.25 7.01 2.16
CA THR A 65 1.58 7.76 3.22
C THR A 65 2.63 8.28 4.18
N LEU A 66 2.58 9.59 4.43
CA LEU A 66 3.42 10.24 5.41
C LEU A 66 2.59 10.51 6.66
N VAL A 67 3.09 10.08 7.80
CA VAL A 67 2.42 10.31 9.08
C VAL A 67 3.12 11.46 9.79
N VAL A 68 2.37 12.49 10.11
CA VAL A 68 2.87 13.63 10.86
C VAL A 68 2.25 13.57 12.25
N TYR A 69 3.07 13.33 13.24
CA TYR A 69 2.63 13.28 14.63
C TYR A 69 2.96 14.61 15.32
N PHE A 70 1.95 15.22 15.92
CA PHE A 70 2.12 16.48 16.63
C PHE A 70 1.57 16.44 18.05
N GLY A 71 1.48 15.23 18.62
CA GLY A 71 1.06 15.07 20.01
C GLY A 71 2.12 15.55 21.00
N SER A 72 1.69 15.73 22.24
CA SER A 72 2.58 16.22 23.30
C SER A 72 3.47 15.11 23.89
N MET A 73 3.06 13.87 23.75
CA MET A 73 3.83 12.72 24.23
C MET A 73 4.80 12.27 23.16
N ARG A 74 5.97 11.78 23.57
CA ARG A 74 6.91 11.21 22.61
C ARG A 74 6.30 10.00 21.95
N TRP A 75 6.45 9.89 20.63
CA TRP A 75 5.96 8.72 19.91
C TRP A 75 6.69 7.47 20.38
N ASP A 76 5.97 6.53 20.93
CA ASP A 76 6.50 5.25 21.41
C ASP A 76 5.85 4.05 20.69
N GLY A 77 5.06 4.32 19.65
CA GLY A 77 4.45 3.27 18.86
C GLY A 77 5.39 2.73 17.79
N PRO A 78 4.96 1.71 17.06
CA PRO A 78 5.78 1.14 15.99
C PRO A 78 5.95 2.12 14.84
N ARG A 79 7.11 2.07 14.19
CA ARG A 79 7.42 2.92 13.03
C ARG A 79 7.45 2.12 11.74
N SER A 80 7.37 0.81 11.83
CA SER A 80 7.37 -0.06 10.67
C SER A 80 6.52 -1.30 10.93
N LEU A 81 6.08 -1.94 9.86
CA LEU A 81 5.33 -3.18 9.98
C LEU A 81 6.15 -4.25 10.67
N GLN A 82 7.46 -4.28 10.43
CA GLN A 82 8.35 -5.26 11.05
C GLN A 82 8.24 -5.26 12.57
N GLU A 83 8.16 -4.07 13.17
CA GLU A 83 8.08 -3.96 14.62
C GLU A 83 6.77 -4.52 15.19
N MET A 84 5.76 -4.69 14.34
CA MET A 84 4.46 -5.21 14.75
C MET A 84 4.33 -6.72 14.57
N LEU A 85 5.28 -7.36 13.90
CA LEU A 85 5.15 -8.77 13.56
C LEU A 85 5.72 -9.65 14.66
N ALA A 86 4.98 -10.71 14.98
CA ALA A 86 5.45 -11.77 15.86
C ALA A 86 6.07 -12.86 14.99
N LEU A 87 7.35 -12.72 14.69
CA LEU A 87 8.03 -13.66 13.80
C LEU A 87 8.54 -14.86 14.59
N PRO A 88 8.23 -16.09 14.14
CA PRO A 88 8.81 -17.28 14.76
C PRO A 88 10.32 -17.26 14.65
N GLU A 89 10.99 -17.87 15.61
CA GLU A 89 12.43 -18.02 15.59
C GLU A 89 12.84 -18.69 14.29
N GLY A 90 13.85 -18.13 13.64
CA GLY A 90 14.37 -18.65 12.37
C GLY A 90 13.64 -18.13 11.14
N MET A 91 12.59 -17.38 11.28
CA MET A 91 11.93 -16.78 10.12
C MET A 91 12.79 -15.67 9.53
N LYS A 92 12.94 -15.68 8.22
CA LYS A 92 13.86 -14.79 7.54
C LYS A 92 13.19 -13.59 6.92
N ARG A 93 13.98 -12.54 6.73
CA ARG A 93 13.55 -11.29 6.14
C ARG A 93 12.86 -11.34 4.78
N PRO A 94 13.18 -12.27 3.86
CA PRO A 94 12.50 -12.30 2.56
C PRO A 94 10.97 -12.29 2.65
N PHE A 95 10.42 -12.86 3.72
CA PHE A 95 9.00 -12.80 3.97
C PHE A 95 8.50 -11.35 4.01
N LEU A 96 9.26 -10.44 4.57
CA LEU A 96 8.85 -9.05 4.74
C LEU A 96 8.95 -8.23 3.47
N ARG A 97 9.72 -8.67 2.51
CA ARG A 97 9.87 -7.97 1.24
C ARG A 97 8.62 -7.99 0.38
N LEU A 98 7.74 -8.95 0.62
CA LEU A 98 6.50 -9.03 -0.14
C LEU A 98 5.53 -7.90 0.21
N THR A 99 5.61 -7.40 1.43
CA THR A 99 4.72 -6.35 1.90
C THR A 99 5.36 -4.99 1.85
N TRP A 100 6.62 -4.88 1.37
CA TRP A 100 7.34 -3.68 1.55
C TRP A 100 8.35 -3.45 0.52
N LYS A 101 8.58 -2.37 0.15
CA LYS A 101 9.64 -2.07 -0.78
C LYS A 101 10.18 -0.68 -0.61
#